data_11ece21671247882e1fdc51a0b6fd667
#
_entry.id   11ece21671247882e1fdc51a0b6fd667
#
_cell.length_a   1.000
_cell.length_b   1.000
_cell.length_c   1.000
_cell.angle_alpha   90.00
_cell.angle_beta   90.00
_cell.angle_gamma   90.00
#
_symmetry.space_group_name_H-M   'P 1'
#
loop_
_entity.id
_entity.type
_entity.pdbx_description
1 polymer ?
#
loop_
_entity_poly.entity_id
_entity_poly.type
_entity_poly.pdbx_seq_one_letter_code
_entity_poly.pdbx_strand_id
1 'polypeptide(L)'
;MRDDDLGNADEQAAEDTADRSVGTLELFFDLVFVYAMSQVTVLMLADISWAGFGRGILALAAVWWAWACYAWLTNTSDHDGPGPRLLLFLAMAAMLMAAVALPQAFGARALVFALAFLAVRLIHVVLLALDVRGEADVGSAALRLVPTLLAGPAVLVAAAFFDTPERELLWIVAAVMDLSGPVLVGTTGWSVTPAYFVERHGLIIIIALGEAIVGVGAGAEAALPRPSVVTAVLLAVLIAAGLWWSYFGYLRGGAERRLRGTTDR
;
A
#
# COMPACT_ATOMS: atom_id res chain seq x y z
N MET A 1 -32.74 -25.19 24.41
CA MET A 1 -31.36 -25.24 24.92
C MET A 1 -30.33 -25.43 23.81
N ARG A 2 -30.70 -25.45 22.54
CA ARG A 2 -29.79 -25.54 21.38
C ARG A 2 -29.83 -24.30 20.48
N ASP A 3 -30.92 -23.56 20.46
CA ASP A 3 -31.07 -22.35 19.65
C ASP A 3 -30.44 -21.12 20.34
N ASP A 4 -30.44 -21.07 21.68
CA ASP A 4 -29.80 -19.99 22.45
C ASP A 4 -28.25 -20.05 22.39
N ASP A 5 -27.67 -21.27 22.27
CA ASP A 5 -26.23 -21.45 22.15
C ASP A 5 -25.69 -21.02 20.75
N LEU A 6 -26.50 -21.20 19.70
CA LEU A 6 -26.15 -20.76 18.35
C LEU A 6 -26.25 -19.25 18.21
N GLY A 7 -27.26 -18.60 18.78
CA GLY A 7 -27.40 -17.16 18.81
C GLY A 7 -26.26 -16.47 19.56
N ASN A 8 -25.81 -17.03 20.67
CA ASN A 8 -24.69 -16.50 21.46
C ASN A 8 -23.32 -16.66 20.74
N ALA A 9 -23.17 -17.77 19.99
CA ALA A 9 -21.94 -17.98 19.20
C ALA A 9 -21.85 -17.03 18.00
N ASP A 10 -22.98 -16.73 17.34
CA ASP A 10 -23.04 -15.78 16.24
C ASP A 10 -22.88 -14.33 16.72
N GLU A 11 -23.44 -13.97 17.88
CA GLU A 11 -23.21 -12.66 18.50
C GLU A 11 -21.75 -12.48 18.98
N GLN A 12 -21.14 -13.50 19.57
CA GLN A 12 -19.73 -13.47 19.95
C GLN A 12 -18.80 -13.41 18.75
N ALA A 13 -19.08 -14.14 17.68
CA ALA A 13 -18.31 -14.05 16.43
C ALA A 13 -18.45 -12.68 15.75
N ALA A 14 -19.62 -12.04 15.86
CA ALA A 14 -19.84 -10.68 15.36
C ALA A 14 -19.16 -9.61 16.22
N GLU A 15 -19.12 -9.78 17.55
CA GLU A 15 -18.38 -8.91 18.47
C GLU A 15 -16.86 -9.07 18.29
N ASP A 16 -16.32 -10.26 18.13
CA ASP A 16 -14.90 -10.53 17.88
C ASP A 16 -14.44 -9.96 16.52
N THR A 17 -15.31 -10.00 15.50
CA THR A 17 -15.04 -9.36 14.21
C THR A 17 -15.13 -7.84 14.28
N ALA A 18 -15.96 -7.27 15.14
CA ALA A 18 -16.08 -5.82 15.33
C ALA A 18 -14.92 -5.21 16.13
N ASP A 19 -14.23 -6.00 16.95
CA ASP A 19 -13.14 -5.53 17.84
C ASP A 19 -11.73 -5.85 17.29
N ARG A 20 -11.59 -6.25 16.01
CA ARG A 20 -10.31 -6.49 15.37
C ARG A 20 -9.59 -5.18 15.14
N SER A 21 -8.63 -4.86 16.01
CA SER A 21 -7.74 -3.71 15.88
C SER A 21 -6.51 -4.05 15.03
N VAL A 22 -5.90 -3.02 14.42
CA VAL A 22 -4.68 -3.18 13.61
C VAL A 22 -3.53 -3.72 14.46
N GLY A 23 -2.92 -4.81 14.02
CA GLY A 23 -1.84 -5.48 14.73
C GLY A 23 -0.52 -4.71 14.68
N THR A 24 0.34 -4.93 15.70
CA THR A 24 1.67 -4.29 15.75
C THR A 24 2.57 -4.67 14.58
N LEU A 25 2.44 -5.88 14.04
CA LEU A 25 3.18 -6.34 12.86
C LEU A 25 2.75 -5.58 11.60
N GLU A 26 1.46 -5.31 11.46
CA GLU A 26 0.90 -4.54 10.35
C GLU A 26 1.35 -3.08 10.38
N LEU A 27 1.40 -2.47 11.56
CA LEU A 27 1.96 -1.13 11.74
C LEU A 27 3.45 -1.09 11.38
N PHE A 28 4.21 -2.11 11.77
CA PHE A 28 5.62 -2.20 11.40
C PHE A 28 5.80 -2.39 9.89
N PHE A 29 4.93 -3.18 9.26
CA PHE A 29 4.88 -3.33 7.81
C PHE A 29 4.62 -1.98 7.11
N ASP A 30 3.66 -1.20 7.60
CA ASP A 30 3.28 0.09 7.05
C ASP A 30 4.43 1.11 7.09
N LEU A 31 5.30 1.07 8.10
CA LEU A 31 6.49 1.93 8.19
C LEU A 31 7.43 1.75 7.00
N VAL A 32 7.63 0.54 6.52
CA VAL A 32 8.49 0.27 5.36
C VAL A 32 7.89 0.86 4.08
N PHE A 33 6.56 0.79 3.93
CA PHE A 33 5.87 1.39 2.79
C PHE A 33 5.88 2.91 2.85
N VAL A 34 5.74 3.51 4.03
CA VAL A 34 5.89 4.97 4.19
C VAL A 34 7.29 5.42 3.83
N TYR A 35 8.32 4.68 4.24
CA TYR A 35 9.70 4.97 3.80
C TYR A 35 9.82 4.86 2.27
N ALA A 36 9.19 3.88 1.63
CA ALA A 36 9.18 3.79 0.17
C ALA A 36 8.48 5.00 -0.47
N MET A 37 7.39 5.50 0.11
CA MET A 37 6.71 6.72 -0.35
C MET A 37 7.59 7.96 -0.18
N SER A 38 8.37 8.08 0.90
CA SER A 38 9.31 9.19 1.06
C SER A 38 10.42 9.18 -0.01
N GLN A 39 10.84 8.00 -0.49
CA GLN A 39 11.80 7.88 -1.59
C GLN A 39 11.23 8.36 -2.95
N VAL A 40 9.92 8.39 -3.13
CA VAL A 40 9.28 9.05 -4.28
C VAL A 40 9.58 10.55 -4.28
N THR A 41 9.55 11.19 -3.12
CA THR A 41 9.93 12.61 -3.00
C THR A 41 11.38 12.83 -3.42
N VAL A 42 12.29 11.94 -3.02
CA VAL A 42 13.72 12.01 -3.45
C VAL A 42 13.84 11.87 -4.96
N LEU A 43 13.08 10.94 -5.58
CA LEU A 43 13.03 10.78 -7.04
C LEU A 43 12.55 12.06 -7.72
N MET A 44 11.48 12.68 -7.24
CA MET A 44 10.90 13.90 -7.81
C MET A 44 11.83 15.11 -7.64
N LEU A 45 12.56 15.21 -6.54
CA LEU A 45 13.52 16.28 -6.30
C LEU A 45 14.76 16.18 -7.19
N ALA A 46 15.11 14.98 -7.66
CA ALA A 46 16.24 14.77 -8.58
C ALA A 46 15.97 15.32 -9.99
N ASP A 47 14.70 15.47 -10.39
CA ASP A 47 14.28 16.01 -11.68
C ASP A 47 12.99 16.85 -11.50
N ILE A 48 13.16 18.16 -11.27
CA ILE A 48 12.04 19.11 -11.09
C ILE A 48 11.51 19.52 -12.48
N SER A 49 10.92 18.57 -13.17
CA SER A 49 10.27 18.73 -14.47
C SER A 49 8.92 18.01 -14.50
N TRP A 50 8.10 18.24 -15.52
CA TRP A 50 6.86 17.49 -15.73
C TRP A 50 7.11 15.99 -15.96
N ALA A 51 8.23 15.63 -16.57
CA ALA A 51 8.64 14.23 -16.74
C ALA A 51 9.01 13.61 -15.39
N GLY A 52 9.83 14.31 -14.57
CA GLY A 52 10.17 13.87 -13.21
C GLY A 52 8.93 13.73 -12.31
N PHE A 53 7.97 14.66 -12.41
CA PHE A 53 6.68 14.55 -11.73
C PHE A 53 5.90 13.30 -12.18
N GLY A 54 5.84 13.05 -13.50
CA GLY A 54 5.20 11.85 -14.05
C GLY A 54 5.83 10.54 -13.55
N ARG A 55 7.16 10.47 -13.52
CA ARG A 55 7.91 9.33 -12.94
C ARG A 55 7.57 9.15 -11.46
N GLY A 56 7.48 10.23 -10.69
CA GLY A 56 7.09 10.20 -9.29
C GLY A 56 5.67 9.64 -9.09
N ILE A 57 4.71 10.06 -9.91
CA ILE A 57 3.34 9.53 -9.86
C ILE A 57 3.30 8.04 -10.19
N LEU A 58 4.03 7.57 -11.20
CA LEU A 58 4.11 6.15 -11.55
C LEU A 58 4.72 5.33 -10.41
N ALA A 59 5.81 5.81 -9.81
CA ALA A 59 6.45 5.16 -8.68
C ALA A 59 5.53 5.12 -7.44
N LEU A 60 4.85 6.24 -7.14
CA LEU A 60 3.88 6.31 -6.05
C LEU A 60 2.71 5.34 -6.29
N ALA A 61 2.17 5.29 -7.51
CA ALA A 61 1.09 4.37 -7.86
C ALA A 61 1.50 2.90 -7.65
N ALA A 62 2.71 2.51 -8.05
CA ALA A 62 3.22 1.17 -7.85
C ALA A 62 3.35 0.82 -6.35
N VAL A 63 3.98 1.70 -5.55
CA VAL A 63 4.16 1.50 -4.11
C VAL A 63 2.82 1.47 -3.39
N TRP A 64 1.95 2.43 -3.65
CA TRP A 64 0.62 2.53 -3.04
C TRP A 64 -0.23 1.30 -3.36
N TRP A 65 -0.24 0.86 -4.61
CA TRP A 65 -1.01 -0.31 -5.02
C TRP A 65 -0.50 -1.60 -4.37
N ALA A 66 0.82 -1.77 -4.30
CA ALA A 66 1.40 -2.90 -3.57
C ALA A 66 0.95 -2.89 -2.11
N TRP A 67 1.02 -1.74 -1.42
CA TRP A 67 0.53 -1.61 -0.06
C TRP A 67 -0.97 -1.94 0.06
N ALA A 68 -1.80 -1.40 -0.82
CA ALA A 68 -3.24 -1.65 -0.81
C ALA A 68 -3.58 -3.14 -0.94
N CYS A 69 -2.85 -3.88 -1.78
CA CYS A 69 -3.00 -5.33 -1.91
C CYS A 69 -2.67 -6.08 -0.62
N TYR A 70 -1.59 -5.69 0.08
CA TYR A 70 -1.25 -6.28 1.39
C TYR A 70 -2.25 -5.89 2.47
N ALA A 71 -2.65 -4.62 2.52
CA ALA A 71 -3.64 -4.14 3.47
C ALA A 71 -4.97 -4.90 3.34
N TRP A 72 -5.32 -5.23 2.11
CA TRP A 72 -6.51 -6.01 1.82
C TRP A 72 -6.35 -7.48 2.21
N LEU A 73 -5.22 -8.12 1.87
CA LEU A 73 -4.92 -9.49 2.24
C LEU A 73 -4.98 -9.70 3.76
N THR A 74 -4.37 -8.82 4.54
CA THR A 74 -4.35 -8.94 6.00
C THR A 74 -5.68 -8.56 6.67
N ASN A 75 -6.59 -7.89 5.95
CA ASN A 75 -7.96 -7.66 6.41
C ASN A 75 -8.80 -8.94 6.38
N THR A 76 -8.59 -9.77 5.35
CA THR A 76 -9.43 -10.95 5.10
C THR A 76 -8.97 -12.19 5.87
N SER A 77 -7.72 -12.22 6.33
CA SER A 77 -7.09 -13.42 6.86
C SER A 77 -6.35 -13.21 8.15
N ASP A 78 -6.35 -14.24 8.98
CA ASP A 78 -5.56 -14.28 10.20
C ASP A 78 -4.14 -14.83 9.90
N HIS A 79 -3.13 -13.97 10.00
CA HIS A 79 -1.73 -14.30 9.69
C HIS A 79 -0.89 -14.58 10.94
N ASP A 80 -1.53 -15.07 12.02
CA ASP A 80 -0.88 -15.27 13.32
C ASP A 80 0.11 -16.44 13.39
N GLY A 81 0.18 -17.27 12.36
CA GLY A 81 1.14 -18.36 12.26
C GLY A 81 2.59 -17.90 12.01
N PRO A 82 3.61 -18.69 12.40
CA PRO A 82 5.02 -18.35 12.19
C PRO A 82 5.41 -18.24 10.70
N GLY A 83 4.79 -19.03 9.83
CA GLY A 83 5.04 -19.00 8.39
C GLY A 83 4.61 -17.69 7.72
N PRO A 84 3.33 -17.28 7.83
CA PRO A 84 2.87 -15.99 7.31
C PRO A 84 3.63 -14.79 7.88
N ARG A 85 3.95 -14.78 9.16
CA ARG A 85 4.77 -13.72 9.78
C ARG A 85 6.17 -13.62 9.14
N LEU A 86 6.83 -14.76 8.90
CA LEU A 86 8.13 -14.78 8.21
C LEU A 86 8.03 -14.23 6.79
N LEU A 87 6.97 -14.60 6.05
CA LEU A 87 6.73 -14.08 4.70
C LEU A 87 6.48 -12.56 4.71
N LEU A 88 5.77 -12.03 5.71
CA LEU A 88 5.61 -10.58 5.87
C LEU A 88 6.95 -9.88 6.14
N PHE A 89 7.82 -10.44 6.99
CA PHE A 89 9.17 -9.89 7.19
C PHE A 89 10.02 -9.94 5.91
N LEU A 90 9.92 -11.02 5.11
CA LEU A 90 10.60 -11.10 3.82
C LEU A 90 10.04 -10.08 2.83
N ALA A 91 8.72 -9.84 2.82
CA ALA A 91 8.10 -8.79 2.01
C ALA A 91 8.60 -7.39 2.42
N MET A 92 8.71 -7.14 3.73
CA MET A 92 9.28 -5.88 4.26
C MET A 92 10.73 -5.70 3.80
N ALA A 93 11.56 -6.73 3.88
CA ALA A 93 12.96 -6.69 3.43
C ALA A 93 13.05 -6.42 1.92
N ALA A 94 12.23 -7.10 1.11
CA ALA A 94 12.15 -6.86 -0.32
C ALA A 94 11.65 -5.44 -0.65
N MET A 95 10.63 -4.94 0.07
CA MET A 95 10.12 -3.58 -0.12
C MET A 95 11.12 -2.52 0.31
N LEU A 96 11.87 -2.74 1.40
CA LEU A 96 12.94 -1.85 1.80
C LEU A 96 14.04 -1.78 0.72
N MET A 97 14.40 -2.92 0.13
CA MET A 97 15.35 -2.95 -1.00
C MET A 97 14.81 -2.19 -2.22
N ALA A 98 13.53 -2.36 -2.56
CA ALA A 98 12.89 -1.59 -3.61
C ALA A 98 12.91 -0.09 -3.28
N ALA A 99 12.58 0.30 -2.04
CA ALA A 99 12.59 1.69 -1.59
C ALA A 99 13.99 2.34 -1.72
N VAL A 100 15.05 1.65 -1.30
CA VAL A 100 16.44 2.15 -1.45
C VAL A 100 16.85 2.30 -2.93
N ALA A 101 16.31 1.48 -3.82
CA ALA A 101 16.57 1.58 -5.26
C ALA A 101 15.69 2.63 -5.96
N LEU A 102 14.54 3.00 -5.39
CA LEU A 102 13.49 3.81 -6.01
C LEU A 102 13.97 5.16 -6.54
N PRO A 103 14.82 5.95 -5.87
CA PRO A 103 15.30 7.23 -6.43
C PRO A 103 16.02 7.11 -7.77
N GLN A 104 16.48 5.91 -8.11
CA GLN A 104 17.15 5.61 -9.39
C GLN A 104 16.43 4.50 -10.18
N ALA A 105 15.13 4.29 -9.93
CA ALA A 105 14.33 3.23 -10.56
C ALA A 105 14.14 3.45 -12.08
N PHE A 106 14.23 4.70 -12.54
CA PHE A 106 14.23 5.04 -13.98
C PHE A 106 15.64 5.15 -14.57
N GLY A 107 16.68 4.79 -13.82
CA GLY A 107 18.09 4.92 -14.21
C GLY A 107 18.90 3.67 -13.82
N ALA A 108 20.03 3.91 -13.16
CA ALA A 108 21.04 2.90 -12.87
C ALA A 108 20.55 1.75 -11.97
N ARG A 109 19.51 1.95 -11.15
CA ARG A 109 18.95 0.94 -10.23
C ARG A 109 17.63 0.36 -10.71
N ALA A 110 17.25 0.56 -11.99
CA ALA A 110 15.98 0.06 -12.53
C ALA A 110 15.78 -1.44 -12.30
N LEU A 111 16.79 -2.27 -12.58
CA LEU A 111 16.71 -3.71 -12.41
C LEU A 111 16.61 -4.13 -10.93
N VAL A 112 17.36 -3.46 -10.04
CA VAL A 112 17.30 -3.73 -8.59
C VAL A 112 15.92 -3.41 -8.05
N PHE A 113 15.36 -2.25 -8.41
CA PHE A 113 13.99 -1.88 -8.05
C PHE A 113 12.99 -2.92 -8.55
N ALA A 114 13.04 -3.24 -9.85
CA ALA A 114 12.07 -4.14 -10.48
C ALA A 114 12.09 -5.56 -9.90
N LEU A 115 13.29 -6.12 -9.64
CA LEU A 115 13.42 -7.45 -9.03
C LEU A 115 12.96 -7.46 -7.56
N ALA A 116 13.31 -6.44 -6.78
CA ALA A 116 12.85 -6.31 -5.41
C ALA A 116 11.32 -6.14 -5.35
N PHE A 117 10.75 -5.32 -6.24
CA PHE A 117 9.30 -5.12 -6.34
C PHE A 117 8.58 -6.41 -6.80
N LEU A 118 9.15 -7.15 -7.76
CA LEU A 118 8.64 -8.46 -8.15
C LEU A 118 8.66 -9.45 -6.98
N ALA A 119 9.72 -9.44 -6.15
CA ALA A 119 9.78 -10.28 -4.95
C ALA A 119 8.66 -9.93 -3.96
N VAL A 120 8.36 -8.64 -3.73
CA VAL A 120 7.21 -8.20 -2.92
C VAL A 120 5.91 -8.82 -3.45
N ARG A 121 5.69 -8.79 -4.77
CA ARG A 121 4.47 -9.31 -5.39
C ARG A 121 4.40 -10.85 -5.37
N LEU A 122 5.53 -11.53 -5.56
CA LEU A 122 5.59 -12.99 -5.43
C LEU A 122 5.26 -13.45 -4.01
N ILE A 123 5.80 -12.78 -2.99
CA ILE A 123 5.48 -13.08 -1.59
C ILE A 123 3.98 -12.83 -1.32
N HIS A 124 3.41 -11.76 -1.86
CA HIS A 124 1.97 -11.49 -1.78
C HIS A 124 1.14 -12.64 -2.38
N VAL A 125 1.51 -13.14 -3.56
CA VAL A 125 0.84 -14.28 -4.20
C VAL A 125 0.98 -15.55 -3.36
N VAL A 126 2.14 -15.79 -2.74
CA VAL A 126 2.34 -16.94 -1.85
C VAL A 126 1.43 -16.84 -0.62
N LEU A 127 1.37 -15.67 0.03
CA LEU A 127 0.47 -15.44 1.17
C LEU A 127 -0.99 -15.65 0.78
N LEU A 128 -1.41 -15.10 -0.36
CA LEU A 128 -2.74 -15.28 -0.91
C LEU A 128 -3.06 -16.77 -1.15
N ALA A 129 -2.11 -17.53 -1.70
CA ALA A 129 -2.27 -18.97 -1.94
C ALA A 129 -2.31 -19.81 -0.65
N LEU A 130 -1.69 -19.34 0.43
CA LEU A 130 -1.78 -20.00 1.74
C LEU A 130 -3.13 -19.76 2.40
N ASP A 131 -3.66 -18.57 2.24
CA ASP A 131 -4.94 -18.14 2.80
C ASP A 131 -6.13 -18.92 2.22
N VAL A 132 -6.09 -19.14 0.94
CA VAL A 132 -7.16 -19.77 0.16
C VAL A 132 -7.25 -21.31 0.34
N ARG A 133 -6.33 -21.95 1.05
CA ARG A 133 -6.30 -23.42 1.20
C ARG A 133 -7.50 -24.03 1.94
N GLY A 134 -8.32 -23.19 2.58
CA GLY A 134 -9.52 -23.65 3.32
C GLY A 134 -10.83 -23.62 2.54
N GLU A 135 -10.95 -22.83 1.47
CA GLU A 135 -12.21 -22.58 0.75
C GLU A 135 -12.01 -22.66 -0.78
N ALA A 136 -12.56 -23.70 -1.40
CA ALA A 136 -12.37 -24.00 -2.82
C ALA A 136 -12.89 -22.90 -3.76
N ASP A 137 -13.96 -22.20 -3.39
CA ASP A 137 -14.57 -21.13 -4.22
C ASP A 137 -13.75 -19.83 -4.18
N VAL A 138 -13.28 -19.42 -3.02
CA VAL A 138 -12.39 -18.27 -2.83
C VAL A 138 -11.04 -18.53 -3.50
N GLY A 139 -10.56 -19.80 -3.46
CA GLY A 139 -9.35 -20.25 -4.13
C GLY A 139 -9.32 -20.00 -5.63
N SER A 140 -10.43 -20.32 -6.27
CA SER A 140 -10.56 -20.13 -7.72
C SER A 140 -10.59 -18.66 -8.13
N ALA A 141 -11.15 -17.77 -7.30
CA ALA A 141 -11.19 -16.33 -7.53
C ALA A 141 -9.80 -15.70 -7.33
N ALA A 142 -9.10 -16.09 -6.26
CA ALA A 142 -7.75 -15.62 -5.96
C ALA A 142 -6.74 -16.02 -7.03
N LEU A 143 -6.79 -17.27 -7.52
CA LEU A 143 -5.92 -17.74 -8.59
C LEU A 143 -6.12 -16.97 -9.90
N ARG A 144 -7.33 -16.47 -10.18
CA ARG A 144 -7.60 -15.60 -11.35
C ARG A 144 -6.92 -14.23 -11.24
N LEU A 145 -6.62 -13.75 -10.03
CA LEU A 145 -5.89 -12.50 -9.83
C LEU A 145 -4.37 -12.64 -10.03
N VAL A 146 -3.80 -13.83 -9.87
CA VAL A 146 -2.35 -14.04 -9.95
C VAL A 146 -1.72 -13.50 -11.25
N PRO A 147 -2.28 -13.73 -12.45
CA PRO A 147 -1.70 -13.16 -13.67
C PRO A 147 -1.64 -11.62 -13.65
N THR A 148 -2.68 -10.95 -13.16
CA THR A 148 -2.72 -9.48 -13.09
C THR A 148 -1.76 -8.94 -12.01
N LEU A 149 -1.60 -9.65 -10.89
CA LEU A 149 -0.68 -9.29 -9.81
C LEU A 149 0.79 -9.40 -10.21
N LEU A 150 1.13 -10.27 -11.16
CA LEU A 150 2.51 -10.51 -11.59
C LEU A 150 2.85 -9.84 -12.93
N ALA A 151 1.86 -9.56 -13.78
CA ALA A 151 2.10 -9.00 -15.10
C ALA A 151 2.74 -7.61 -15.04
N GLY A 152 2.23 -6.70 -14.21
CA GLY A 152 2.81 -5.37 -14.00
C GLY A 152 4.27 -5.44 -13.55
N PRO A 153 4.60 -6.12 -12.44
CA PRO A 153 5.98 -6.32 -11.99
C PRO A 153 6.89 -6.99 -13.02
N ALA A 154 6.40 -7.96 -13.80
CA ALA A 154 7.17 -8.57 -14.89
C ALA A 154 7.51 -7.56 -16.00
N VAL A 155 6.56 -6.68 -16.34
CA VAL A 155 6.80 -5.59 -17.29
C VAL A 155 7.82 -4.60 -16.74
N LEU A 156 7.82 -4.30 -15.43
CA LEU A 156 8.85 -3.45 -14.81
C LEU A 156 10.25 -4.10 -14.90
N VAL A 157 10.37 -5.42 -14.75
CA VAL A 157 11.64 -6.13 -14.98
C VAL A 157 12.07 -5.98 -16.42
N ALA A 158 11.16 -6.16 -17.39
CA ALA A 158 11.47 -5.92 -18.80
C ALA A 158 11.89 -4.47 -19.06
N ALA A 159 11.18 -3.49 -18.47
CA ALA A 159 11.49 -2.07 -18.60
C ALA A 159 12.91 -1.70 -18.16
N ALA A 160 13.49 -2.46 -17.22
CA ALA A 160 14.84 -2.22 -16.75
C ALA A 160 15.93 -2.40 -17.83
N PHE A 161 15.63 -3.11 -18.93
CA PHE A 161 16.55 -3.36 -20.04
C PHE A 161 16.41 -2.35 -21.20
N PHE A 162 15.53 -1.38 -21.07
CA PHE A 162 15.32 -0.32 -22.05
C PHE A 162 15.80 1.03 -21.51
N ASP A 163 16.00 1.98 -22.40
CA ASP A 163 16.27 3.36 -22.04
C ASP A 163 15.00 4.22 -22.12
N THR A 164 15.07 5.50 -21.76
CA THR A 164 13.98 6.45 -21.99
C THR A 164 13.90 6.80 -23.49
N PRO A 165 12.71 6.93 -24.09
CA PRO A 165 11.37 6.94 -23.44
C PRO A 165 10.71 5.57 -23.27
N GLU A 166 11.26 4.48 -23.82
CA GLU A 166 10.63 3.17 -23.83
C GLU A 166 10.42 2.63 -22.40
N ARG A 167 11.37 2.87 -21.50
CA ARG A 167 11.27 2.52 -20.09
C ARG A 167 10.04 3.16 -19.45
N GLU A 168 9.80 4.44 -19.70
CA GLU A 168 8.66 5.18 -19.14
C GLU A 168 7.33 4.65 -19.67
N LEU A 169 7.26 4.32 -20.96
CA LEU A 169 6.09 3.72 -21.57
C LEU A 169 5.78 2.35 -20.94
N LEU A 170 6.80 1.52 -20.71
CA LEU A 170 6.64 0.24 -20.04
C LEU A 170 6.20 0.41 -18.58
N TRP A 171 6.63 1.45 -17.88
CA TRP A 171 6.13 1.77 -16.55
C TRP A 171 4.63 2.13 -16.58
N ILE A 172 4.18 2.88 -17.57
CA ILE A 172 2.74 3.18 -17.76
C ILE A 172 1.97 1.89 -18.03
N VAL A 173 2.47 1.02 -18.93
CA VAL A 173 1.85 -0.28 -19.20
C VAL A 173 1.78 -1.13 -17.95
N ALA A 174 2.87 -1.21 -17.18
CA ALA A 174 2.91 -1.95 -15.91
C ALA A 174 1.87 -1.43 -14.92
N ALA A 175 1.75 -0.11 -14.75
CA ALA A 175 0.78 0.51 -13.87
C ALA A 175 -0.67 0.20 -14.31
N VAL A 176 -0.97 0.31 -15.61
CA VAL A 176 -2.30 -0.03 -16.14
C VAL A 176 -2.63 -1.51 -15.92
N MET A 177 -1.69 -2.42 -16.18
CA MET A 177 -1.88 -3.85 -15.95
C MET A 177 -2.11 -4.17 -14.47
N ASP A 178 -1.32 -3.57 -13.58
CA ASP A 178 -1.39 -3.82 -12.15
C ASP A 178 -2.72 -3.29 -11.54
N LEU A 179 -3.15 -2.11 -11.96
CA LEU A 179 -4.41 -1.50 -11.52
C LEU A 179 -5.67 -2.11 -12.16
N SER A 180 -5.52 -2.84 -13.26
CA SER A 180 -6.66 -3.44 -13.97
C SER A 180 -7.24 -4.68 -13.28
N GLY A 181 -6.50 -5.30 -12.35
CA GLY A 181 -6.89 -6.56 -11.69
C GLY A 181 -8.31 -6.56 -11.12
N PRO A 182 -8.70 -5.64 -10.22
CA PRO A 182 -10.03 -5.60 -9.64
C PRO A 182 -11.16 -5.38 -10.66
N VAL A 183 -10.85 -4.65 -11.75
CA VAL A 183 -11.83 -4.37 -12.81
C VAL A 183 -12.07 -5.60 -13.68
N LEU A 184 -11.01 -6.36 -14.00
CA LEU A 184 -11.06 -7.52 -14.90
C LEU A 184 -11.62 -8.77 -14.19
N VAL A 185 -11.26 -8.97 -12.93
CA VAL A 185 -11.61 -10.18 -12.18
C VAL A 185 -12.88 -10.00 -11.35
N GLY A 186 -13.23 -8.74 -11.03
CA GLY A 186 -14.32 -8.41 -10.13
C GLY A 186 -13.95 -8.64 -8.66
N THR A 187 -14.78 -8.12 -7.77
CA THR A 187 -14.61 -8.22 -6.30
C THR A 187 -15.69 -9.08 -5.65
N THR A 188 -16.45 -9.86 -6.44
CA THR A 188 -17.52 -10.74 -5.94
C THR A 188 -16.94 -11.85 -5.06
N GLY A 189 -17.50 -12.01 -3.87
CA GLY A 189 -17.06 -13.03 -2.91
C GLY A 189 -15.97 -12.58 -1.93
N TRP A 190 -15.59 -11.30 -1.96
CA TRP A 190 -14.58 -10.75 -1.08
C TRP A 190 -15.24 -9.83 -0.04
N SER A 191 -15.20 -10.22 1.22
CA SER A 191 -15.65 -9.41 2.34
C SER A 191 -14.48 -8.68 2.98
N VAL A 192 -14.64 -7.41 3.26
CA VAL A 192 -13.70 -6.61 4.06
C VAL A 192 -14.38 -6.21 5.36
N THR A 193 -13.66 -6.20 6.47
CA THR A 193 -14.12 -5.59 7.72
C THR A 193 -13.98 -4.08 7.59
N PRO A 194 -15.11 -3.33 7.45
CA PRO A 194 -15.05 -1.90 7.09
C PRO A 194 -14.30 -1.06 8.12
N ALA A 195 -14.50 -1.32 9.41
CA ALA A 195 -13.86 -0.57 10.49
C ALA A 195 -12.34 -0.73 10.46
N TYR A 196 -11.84 -1.95 10.37
CA TYR A 196 -10.42 -2.26 10.25
C TYR A 196 -9.79 -1.64 9.00
N PHE A 197 -10.45 -1.75 7.85
CA PHE A 197 -9.95 -1.18 6.58
C PHE A 197 -9.79 0.34 6.66
N VAL A 198 -10.77 1.04 7.23
CA VAL A 198 -10.74 2.50 7.42
C VAL A 198 -9.69 2.89 8.46
N GLU A 199 -9.55 2.13 9.54
CA GLU A 199 -8.52 2.34 10.56
C GLU A 199 -7.12 2.24 9.95
N ARG A 200 -6.82 1.16 9.21
CA ARG A 200 -5.52 0.93 8.60
C ARG A 200 -5.14 2.01 7.59
N HIS A 201 -6.09 2.46 6.76
CA HIS A 201 -5.86 3.59 5.86
C HIS A 201 -5.61 4.90 6.63
N GLY A 202 -6.28 5.11 7.76
CA GLY A 202 -6.01 6.24 8.63
C GLY A 202 -4.61 6.22 9.24
N LEU A 203 -4.15 5.03 9.67
CA LEU A 203 -2.83 4.86 10.27
C LEU A 203 -1.70 5.13 9.26
N ILE A 204 -1.75 4.58 8.05
CA ILE A 204 -0.71 4.86 7.06
C ILE A 204 -0.68 6.33 6.65
N ILE A 205 -1.83 6.99 6.57
CA ILE A 205 -1.88 8.42 6.23
C ILE A 205 -1.24 9.26 7.35
N ILE A 206 -1.53 8.97 8.63
CA ILE A 206 -0.92 9.75 9.72
C ILE A 206 0.59 9.50 9.81
N ILE A 207 1.05 8.27 9.55
CA ILE A 207 2.49 7.96 9.51
C ILE A 207 3.16 8.69 8.34
N ALA A 208 2.54 8.70 7.15
CA ALA A 208 3.06 9.40 5.98
C ALA A 208 3.11 10.93 6.18
N LEU A 209 2.12 11.51 6.85
CA LEU A 209 2.14 12.93 7.23
C LEU A 209 3.26 13.22 8.25
N GLY A 210 3.48 12.32 9.21
CA GLY A 210 4.59 12.42 10.16
C GLY A 210 5.95 12.39 9.47
N GLU A 211 6.15 11.44 8.55
CA GLU A 211 7.37 11.34 7.73
C GLU A 211 7.60 12.60 6.89
N ALA A 212 6.56 13.16 6.28
CA ALA A 212 6.64 14.40 5.54
C ALA A 212 7.10 15.57 6.42
N ILE A 213 6.61 15.68 7.64
CA ILE A 213 7.02 16.70 8.62
C ILE A 213 8.49 16.51 9.00
N VAL A 214 8.91 15.27 9.28
CA VAL A 214 10.32 14.93 9.60
C VAL A 214 11.23 15.31 8.42
N GLY A 215 10.85 14.98 7.19
CA GLY A 215 11.59 15.31 5.98
C GLY A 215 11.75 16.82 5.79
N VAL A 216 10.69 17.60 6.02
CA VAL A 216 10.73 19.07 5.99
C VAL A 216 11.67 19.62 7.07
N GLY A 217 11.59 19.10 8.29
CA GLY A 217 12.44 19.49 9.41
C GLY A 217 13.93 19.26 9.10
N ALA A 218 14.27 18.05 8.66
CA ALA A 218 15.63 17.68 8.28
C ALA A 218 16.18 18.54 7.12
N GLY A 219 15.35 18.85 6.11
CA GLY A 219 15.74 19.70 4.99
C GLY A 219 15.92 21.18 5.38
N ALA A 220 15.21 21.64 6.42
CA ALA A 220 15.28 23.03 6.89
C ALA A 220 16.45 23.29 7.84
N GLU A 221 16.96 22.29 8.56
CA GLU A 221 17.91 22.45 9.67
C GLU A 221 19.14 23.28 9.29
N ALA A 222 19.83 22.93 8.18
CA ALA A 222 21.04 23.61 7.74
C ALA A 222 20.80 25.00 7.15
N ALA A 223 19.54 25.37 6.84
CA ALA A 223 19.20 26.60 6.15
C ALA A 223 18.50 27.66 7.04
N LEU A 224 18.20 27.32 8.29
CA LEU A 224 17.69 28.29 9.28
C LEU A 224 18.79 29.29 9.66
N PRO A 225 18.47 30.57 9.97
CA PRO A 225 17.11 31.14 10.10
C PRO A 225 16.62 31.94 8.87
N ARG A 226 16.90 31.49 7.65
CA ARG A 226 16.46 32.22 6.43
C ARG A 226 14.93 32.37 6.40
N PRO A 227 14.38 33.60 6.18
CA PRO A 227 12.93 33.84 6.19
C PRO A 227 12.16 32.92 5.19
N SER A 228 12.73 32.66 4.02
CA SER A 228 12.13 31.77 3.02
C SER A 228 11.99 30.33 3.52
N VAL A 229 12.96 29.85 4.31
CA VAL A 229 12.92 28.51 4.91
C VAL A 229 11.86 28.44 6.00
N VAL A 230 11.80 29.49 6.86
CA VAL A 230 10.75 29.57 7.89
C VAL A 230 9.36 29.56 7.24
N THR A 231 9.18 30.36 6.18
CA THR A 231 7.91 30.37 5.44
C THR A 231 7.58 29.00 4.84
N ALA A 232 8.57 28.31 4.25
CA ALA A 232 8.37 26.96 3.68
C ALA A 232 7.97 25.94 4.74
N VAL A 233 8.60 25.96 5.92
CA VAL A 233 8.24 25.09 7.05
C VAL A 233 6.81 25.35 7.51
N LEU A 234 6.42 26.61 7.69
CA LEU A 234 5.05 26.96 8.10
C LEU A 234 4.02 26.54 7.06
N LEU A 235 4.30 26.74 5.77
CA LEU A 235 3.42 26.27 4.69
C LEU A 235 3.32 24.74 4.65
N ALA A 236 4.41 24.03 4.88
CA ALA A 236 4.39 22.55 4.92
C ALA A 236 3.52 22.03 6.07
N VAL A 237 3.64 22.63 7.26
CA VAL A 237 2.76 22.29 8.41
C VAL A 237 1.31 22.61 8.09
N LEU A 238 1.02 23.75 7.47
CA LEU A 238 -0.34 24.14 7.08
C LEU A 238 -0.94 23.16 6.08
N ILE A 239 -0.15 22.73 5.07
CA ILE A 239 -0.57 21.72 4.07
C ILE A 239 -0.84 20.39 4.78
N ALA A 240 0.08 19.92 5.64
CA ALA A 240 -0.10 18.68 6.38
C ALA A 240 -1.35 18.72 7.27
N ALA A 241 -1.58 19.83 7.98
CA ALA A 241 -2.78 20.04 8.79
C ALA A 241 -4.07 20.05 7.92
N GLY A 242 -4.04 20.68 6.76
CA GLY A 242 -5.15 20.69 5.81
C GLY A 242 -5.48 19.29 5.27
N LEU A 243 -4.45 18.50 4.92
CA LEU A 243 -4.61 17.12 4.50
C LEU A 243 -5.15 16.24 5.62
N TRP A 244 -4.61 16.38 6.83
CA TRP A 244 -5.11 15.70 8.02
C TRP A 244 -6.58 16.00 8.27
N TRP A 245 -6.95 17.28 8.25
CA TRP A 245 -8.33 17.72 8.47
C TRP A 245 -9.28 17.19 7.39
N SER A 246 -8.87 17.24 6.14
CA SER A 246 -9.66 16.72 5.01
C SER A 246 -9.93 15.23 5.15
N TYR A 247 -8.91 14.45 5.52
CA TYR A 247 -9.05 13.00 5.66
C TYR A 247 -9.83 12.62 6.92
N PHE A 248 -9.38 13.07 8.10
CA PHE A 248 -9.96 12.64 9.37
C PHE A 248 -11.27 13.36 9.70
N GLY A 249 -11.45 14.59 9.23
CA GLY A 249 -12.65 15.37 9.45
C GLY A 249 -13.82 15.01 8.53
N TYR A 250 -13.54 14.65 7.27
CA TYR A 250 -14.60 14.46 6.28
C TYR A 250 -14.61 13.06 5.63
N LEU A 251 -13.46 12.56 5.17
CA LEU A 251 -13.41 11.36 4.35
C LEU A 251 -13.62 10.08 5.16
N ARG A 252 -12.98 9.95 6.32
CA ARG A 252 -13.03 8.75 7.17
C ARG A 252 -14.47 8.35 7.52
N GLY A 253 -15.27 9.27 8.07
CA GLY A 253 -16.65 8.97 8.45
C GLY A 253 -17.60 8.74 7.28
N GLY A 254 -17.29 9.26 6.09
CA GLY A 254 -18.03 8.99 4.85
C GLY A 254 -17.73 7.61 4.28
N ALA A 255 -16.46 7.20 4.31
CA ALA A 255 -16.00 5.88 3.85
C ALA A 255 -16.60 4.76 4.69
N GLU A 256 -16.56 4.88 6.00
CA GLU A 256 -17.11 3.87 6.92
C GLU A 256 -18.61 3.64 6.69
N ARG A 257 -19.40 4.71 6.57
CA ARG A 257 -20.84 4.60 6.29
C ARG A 257 -21.15 3.93 4.95
N ARG A 258 -20.35 4.19 3.91
CA ARG A 258 -20.55 3.59 2.59
C ARG A 258 -20.19 2.10 2.57
N LEU A 259 -19.11 1.72 3.24
CA LEU A 259 -18.68 0.32 3.35
C LEU A 259 -19.70 -0.52 4.13
N ARG A 260 -20.22 -0.02 5.27
CA ARG A 260 -21.28 -0.69 6.02
C ARG A 260 -22.55 -0.90 5.16
N GLY A 261 -22.98 0.08 4.39
CA GLY A 261 -24.16 -0.02 3.52
C GLY A 261 -23.99 -0.94 2.30
N THR A 262 -22.77 -1.42 1.98
CA THR A 262 -22.52 -2.43 0.94
C THR A 262 -22.46 -3.84 1.51
N THR A 263 -22.14 -4.01 2.78
CA THR A 263 -22.09 -5.31 3.48
C THR A 263 -23.50 -5.80 3.88
N ASP A 264 -24.46 -4.88 4.02
CA ASP A 264 -25.85 -5.15 4.39
C ASP A 264 -26.77 -5.49 3.17
N ARG A 265 -26.20 -5.68 1.97
CA ARG A 265 -26.93 -6.05 0.74
C ARG A 265 -26.45 -7.37 0.17
#